data_80d6dde7ec02da827855e72277cf536c
#
_entry.id   80d6dde7ec02da827855e72277cf536c
#
_cell.length_a   1.000
_cell.length_b   1.000
_cell.length_c   1.000
_cell.angle_alpha   90.00
_cell.angle_beta   90.00
_cell.angle_gamma   90.00
#
_symmetry.space_group_name_H-M   'P 1'
#
loop_
_entity.id
_entity.type
_entity.pdbx_description
1 polymer ?
#
loop_
_entity_poly.entity_id
_entity_poly.type
_entity_poly.pdbx_seq_one_letter_code
_entity_poly.pdbx_strand_id
1 'polypeptide(L)'
;PTETESADEWVAALLQQAESFAGTRVSVCAGRAYIEYMGHRGDINAAALYAARLSRIGVQQSPGRIVDGPLPLAIEVAPVDSEGRSMLNDGHIALLDATGKFVTVRRYVGQAGVFVTNGRMKVNETSDFRWVEWRRVMDKACREVRLAALRSVHKEATPEGLRALQADCQQPLDIMRGAGEVYDARASIPDGQDF
;
A
#
# COMPACT_ATOMS: atom_id res chain seq x y z
N PRO A 1 17.48 9.87 13.43
CA PRO A 1 18.88 9.59 13.18
C PRO A 1 19.61 10.89 12.86
N THR A 2 20.78 11.08 13.48
CA THR A 2 21.64 12.23 13.24
C THR A 2 22.52 11.98 12.02
N GLU A 3 23.06 13.02 11.38
CA GLU A 3 23.96 12.91 10.20
C GLU A 3 25.25 12.11 10.44
N THR A 4 25.50 11.68 11.68
CA THR A 4 26.68 10.94 12.11
C THR A 4 26.45 9.45 12.32
N GLU A 5 25.21 8.96 12.20
CA GLU A 5 24.91 7.53 12.37
C GLU A 5 25.30 6.72 11.13
N SER A 6 25.89 5.55 11.34
CA SER A 6 26.13 4.59 10.26
C SER A 6 24.81 4.03 9.72
N ALA A 7 24.80 3.52 8.49
CA ALA A 7 23.60 2.90 7.92
C ALA A 7 23.10 1.73 8.77
N ASP A 8 23.98 0.94 9.36
CA ASP A 8 23.65 -0.18 10.24
C ASP A 8 22.95 0.26 11.53
N GLU A 9 23.46 1.32 12.17
CA GLU A 9 22.84 1.89 13.39
C GLU A 9 21.44 2.46 13.07
N TRP A 10 21.30 3.14 11.95
CA TRP A 10 20.03 3.67 11.49
C TRP A 10 18.99 2.57 11.24
N VAL A 11 19.40 1.49 10.55
CA VAL A 11 18.53 0.32 10.29
C VAL A 11 18.14 -0.35 11.61
N ALA A 12 19.09 -0.55 12.54
CA ALA A 12 18.83 -1.15 13.84
C ALA A 12 17.81 -0.32 14.65
N ALA A 13 17.97 1.01 14.68
CA ALA A 13 17.03 1.91 15.35
C ALA A 13 15.61 1.84 14.75
N LEU A 14 15.48 1.76 13.44
CA LEU A 14 14.18 1.59 12.77
C LEU A 14 13.55 0.24 13.12
N LEU A 15 14.31 -0.85 13.11
CA LEU A 15 13.81 -2.18 13.44
C LEU A 15 13.31 -2.24 14.89
N GLN A 16 13.99 -1.62 15.83
CA GLN A 16 13.54 -1.51 17.21
C GLN A 16 12.20 -0.75 17.33
N GLN A 17 12.04 0.34 16.58
CA GLN A 17 10.77 1.07 16.56
C GLN A 17 9.64 0.29 15.86
N ALA A 18 10.00 -0.59 14.92
CA ALA A 18 9.03 -1.37 14.14
C ALA A 18 8.13 -2.26 14.99
N GLU A 19 8.62 -2.75 16.13
CA GLU A 19 7.88 -3.65 17.03
C GLU A 19 6.65 -2.99 17.65
N SER A 20 6.64 -1.66 17.75
CA SER A 20 5.53 -0.89 18.35
C SER A 20 4.31 -0.73 17.45
N PHE A 21 4.43 -1.06 16.17
CA PHE A 21 3.35 -0.86 15.19
C PHE A 21 2.84 -2.19 14.63
N ALA A 22 1.54 -2.38 14.66
CA ALA A 22 0.87 -3.49 13.98
C ALA A 22 -0.54 -3.09 13.51
N GLY A 23 -1.00 -3.63 12.40
CA GLY A 23 -2.37 -3.42 11.95
C GLY A 23 -2.59 -3.75 10.48
N THR A 24 -3.76 -4.31 10.18
CA THR A 24 -4.17 -4.68 8.82
C THR A 24 -4.46 -3.48 7.90
N ARG A 25 -4.37 -2.25 8.42
CA ARG A 25 -4.58 -0.99 7.69
C ARG A 25 -3.41 -0.02 7.84
N VAL A 26 -2.26 -0.53 8.31
CA VAL A 26 -1.08 0.29 8.57
C VAL A 26 0.05 -0.17 7.67
N SER A 27 0.56 0.74 6.86
CA SER A 27 1.86 0.63 6.19
C SER A 27 2.80 1.63 6.82
N VAL A 28 3.98 1.18 7.20
CA VAL A 28 5.02 2.04 7.77
C VAL A 28 6.12 2.19 6.73
N CYS A 29 6.40 3.42 6.34
CA CYS A 29 7.46 3.71 5.40
C CYS A 29 8.74 4.00 6.16
N ALA A 30 9.79 3.23 5.85
CA ALA A 30 11.14 3.50 6.34
C ALA A 30 11.90 4.31 5.29
N GLY A 31 12.51 5.38 5.75
CA GLY A 31 13.40 6.17 4.92
C GLY A 31 12.84 7.53 4.54
N ARG A 32 13.72 8.25 3.91
CA ARG A 32 13.50 9.59 3.37
C ARG A 32 14.07 9.59 1.95
N ALA A 33 13.61 10.49 1.13
CA ALA A 33 14.18 10.71 -0.20
C ALA A 33 14.55 12.18 -0.36
N TYR A 34 15.67 12.42 -1.00
CA TYR A 34 16.02 13.76 -1.47
C TYR A 34 15.18 14.10 -2.69
N ILE A 35 14.60 15.28 -2.67
CA ILE A 35 13.83 15.83 -3.78
C ILE A 35 14.48 17.12 -4.27
N GLU A 36 14.23 17.42 -5.54
CA GLU A 36 14.55 18.73 -6.12
C GLU A 36 13.27 19.31 -6.73
N TYR A 37 12.92 20.51 -6.29
CA TYR A 37 11.77 21.23 -6.81
C TYR A 37 12.08 22.71 -6.96
N MET A 38 11.93 23.26 -8.16
CA MET A 38 12.25 24.66 -8.49
C MET A 38 13.65 25.10 -8.04
N GLY A 39 14.66 24.23 -8.18
CA GLY A 39 16.03 24.51 -7.78
C GLY A 39 16.33 24.40 -6.27
N HIS A 40 15.30 24.11 -5.47
CA HIS A 40 15.46 23.83 -4.05
C HIS A 40 15.60 22.34 -3.82
N ARG A 41 16.63 21.95 -3.07
CA ARG A 41 16.85 20.58 -2.63
C ARG A 41 16.45 20.44 -1.18
N GLY A 42 15.77 19.35 -0.88
CA GLY A 42 15.36 19.02 0.48
C GLY A 42 15.08 17.55 0.60
N ASP A 43 14.93 17.06 1.81
CA ASP A 43 14.51 15.71 2.05
C ASP A 43 13.05 15.65 2.46
N ILE A 44 12.37 14.60 2.03
CA ILE A 44 10.98 14.33 2.33
C ILE A 44 10.83 12.92 2.89
N ASN A 45 9.91 12.73 3.80
CA ASN A 45 9.56 11.40 4.29
C ASN A 45 9.02 10.53 3.14
N ALA A 46 9.53 9.31 3.01
CA ALA A 46 9.11 8.35 1.99
C ALA A 46 7.60 8.05 2.04
N ALA A 47 6.95 8.20 3.19
CA ALA A 47 5.51 8.03 3.32
C ALA A 47 4.69 8.99 2.44
N ALA A 48 5.15 10.24 2.28
CA ALA A 48 4.47 11.20 1.41
C ALA A 48 4.56 10.78 -0.07
N LEU A 49 5.73 10.34 -0.50
CA LEU A 49 5.96 9.82 -1.86
C LEU A 49 5.18 8.53 -2.11
N TYR A 50 5.12 7.66 -1.13
CA TYR A 50 4.33 6.43 -1.18
C TYR A 50 2.83 6.71 -1.30
N ALA A 51 2.30 7.63 -0.49
CA ALA A 51 0.90 8.04 -0.58
C ALA A 51 0.57 8.65 -1.96
N ALA A 52 1.46 9.49 -2.49
CA ALA A 52 1.33 10.04 -3.84
C ALA A 52 1.35 8.93 -4.91
N ARG A 53 2.19 7.91 -4.75
CA ARG A 53 2.20 6.73 -5.65
C ARG A 53 0.87 6.00 -5.58
N LEU A 54 0.37 5.68 -4.38
CA LEU A 54 -0.90 4.97 -4.20
C LEU A 54 -2.10 5.71 -4.78
N SER A 55 -2.10 7.03 -4.77
CA SER A 55 -3.19 7.83 -5.33
C SER A 55 -3.25 7.80 -6.86
N ARG A 56 -2.15 7.43 -7.54
CA ARG A 56 -2.04 7.44 -9.02
C ARG A 56 -2.26 6.07 -9.65
N ILE A 57 -2.14 5.00 -8.90
CA ILE A 57 -2.24 3.63 -9.40
C ILE A 57 -3.59 3.00 -9.05
N GLY A 58 -4.04 2.05 -9.87
CA GLY A 58 -5.25 1.26 -9.61
C GLY A 58 -5.17 0.51 -8.27
N VAL A 59 -6.32 0.18 -7.69
CA VAL A 59 -6.38 -0.46 -6.37
C VAL A 59 -5.70 -1.83 -6.34
N GLN A 60 -5.72 -2.56 -7.46
CA GLN A 60 -5.10 -3.87 -7.63
C GLN A 60 -3.62 -3.82 -7.97
N GLN A 61 -3.08 -2.63 -8.24
CA GLN A 61 -1.70 -2.48 -8.65
C GLN A 61 -0.77 -2.34 -7.44
N SER A 62 0.32 -3.10 -7.45
CA SER A 62 1.38 -2.95 -6.47
C SER A 62 2.14 -1.62 -6.68
N PRO A 63 2.40 -0.85 -5.63
CA PRO A 63 3.16 0.40 -5.74
C PRO A 63 4.62 0.20 -6.14
N GLY A 64 5.16 -1.03 -5.99
CA GLY A 64 6.53 -1.38 -6.38
C GLY A 64 6.71 -1.70 -7.86
N ARG A 65 5.70 -1.55 -8.71
CA ARG A 65 5.82 -1.81 -10.16
C ARG A 65 6.75 -0.80 -10.83
N ILE A 66 7.85 -1.29 -11.40
CA ILE A 66 8.84 -0.46 -12.10
C ILE A 66 8.25 0.16 -13.37
N VAL A 67 7.37 -0.55 -14.08
CA VAL A 67 6.73 -0.09 -15.32
C VAL A 67 5.92 1.19 -15.15
N ASP A 68 5.45 1.49 -13.95
CA ASP A 68 4.72 2.73 -13.65
C ASP A 68 5.66 3.95 -13.46
N GLY A 69 6.96 3.75 -13.67
CA GLY A 69 7.99 4.78 -13.58
C GLY A 69 8.46 5.09 -12.16
N PRO A 70 9.48 5.94 -12.02
CA PRO A 70 10.02 6.35 -10.73
C PRO A 70 9.06 7.27 -9.94
N LEU A 71 9.38 7.48 -8.68
CA LEU A 71 8.72 8.48 -7.86
C LEU A 71 9.07 9.89 -8.39
N PRO A 72 8.07 10.72 -8.67
CA PRO A 72 8.33 12.05 -9.18
C PRO A 72 9.11 12.88 -8.15
N LEU A 73 10.00 13.75 -8.64
CA LEU A 73 10.85 14.65 -7.86
C LEU A 73 11.92 13.97 -6.98
N ALA A 74 11.85 12.66 -6.73
CA ALA A 74 12.83 11.96 -5.93
C ALA A 74 14.12 11.73 -6.74
N ILE A 75 15.25 12.22 -6.23
CA ILE A 75 16.55 12.14 -6.90
C ILE A 75 17.47 11.11 -6.24
N GLU A 76 17.38 10.92 -4.91
CA GLU A 76 18.22 9.97 -4.19
C GLU A 76 17.51 9.47 -2.93
N VAL A 77 17.98 8.34 -2.39
CA VAL A 77 17.48 7.72 -1.16
C VAL A 77 18.35 8.13 0.02
N ALA A 78 17.77 8.75 1.03
CA ALA A 78 18.45 9.11 2.27
C ALA A 78 18.49 7.92 3.27
N PRO A 79 19.48 7.82 4.16
CA PRO A 79 20.59 8.75 4.35
C PRO A 79 21.62 8.68 3.21
N VAL A 80 22.29 9.80 2.97
CA VAL A 80 23.34 9.89 1.96
C VAL A 80 24.70 10.17 2.60
N ASP A 81 25.78 9.75 1.93
CA ASP A 81 27.15 10.06 2.29
C ASP A 81 27.54 11.49 1.90
N SER A 82 28.80 11.88 2.19
CA SER A 82 29.34 13.20 1.84
C SER A 82 29.39 13.47 0.34
N GLU A 83 29.26 12.44 -0.49
CA GLU A 83 29.22 12.52 -1.95
C GLU A 83 27.79 12.52 -2.49
N GLY A 84 26.78 12.49 -1.62
CA GLY A 84 25.36 12.49 -1.98
C GLY A 84 24.83 11.16 -2.49
N ARG A 85 25.54 10.05 -2.24
CA ARG A 85 25.09 8.69 -2.60
C ARG A 85 24.40 8.04 -1.42
N SER A 86 23.37 7.25 -1.69
CA SER A 86 22.66 6.50 -0.64
C SER A 86 23.62 5.60 0.14
N MET A 87 23.56 5.68 1.45
CA MET A 87 24.27 4.79 2.37
C MET A 87 23.58 3.42 2.53
N LEU A 88 22.32 3.30 2.10
CA LEU A 88 21.57 2.04 2.17
C LEU A 88 21.93 1.13 1.01
N ASN A 89 22.34 -0.08 1.34
CA ASN A 89 22.57 -1.15 0.37
C ASN A 89 21.35 -2.09 0.27
N ASP A 90 21.40 -3.03 -0.66
CA ASP A 90 20.34 -4.01 -0.89
C ASP A 90 20.07 -4.90 0.33
N GLY A 91 21.10 -5.20 1.14
CA GLY A 91 20.95 -5.96 2.38
C GLY A 91 20.16 -5.20 3.43
N HIS A 92 20.42 -3.91 3.61
CA HIS A 92 19.66 -3.03 4.51
C HIS A 92 18.18 -2.97 4.10
N ILE A 93 17.92 -2.79 2.81
CA ILE A 93 16.56 -2.73 2.26
C ILE A 93 15.83 -4.05 2.45
N ALA A 94 16.50 -5.17 2.18
CA ALA A 94 15.92 -6.50 2.38
C ALA A 94 15.60 -6.78 3.87
N LEU A 95 16.47 -6.34 4.77
CA LEU A 95 16.28 -6.48 6.21
C LEU A 95 15.09 -5.63 6.71
N LEU A 96 14.97 -4.39 6.24
CA LEU A 96 13.85 -3.51 6.57
C LEU A 96 12.52 -4.07 6.05
N ASP A 97 12.50 -4.67 4.86
CA ASP A 97 11.30 -5.32 4.32
C ASP A 97 10.96 -6.62 5.06
N ALA A 98 11.89 -7.56 5.17
CA ALA A 98 11.62 -8.88 5.73
C ALA A 98 11.33 -8.83 7.23
N THR A 99 12.19 -8.16 8.01
CA THR A 99 12.09 -8.11 9.48
C THR A 99 11.20 -6.97 9.93
N GLY A 100 11.47 -5.77 9.43
CA GLY A 100 10.75 -4.55 9.79
C GLY A 100 9.34 -4.46 9.20
N LYS A 101 9.06 -5.19 8.12
CA LYS A 101 7.80 -5.08 7.34
C LYS A 101 7.53 -3.64 6.93
N PHE A 102 8.58 -2.96 6.54
CA PHE A 102 8.52 -1.58 6.07
C PHE A 102 8.31 -1.51 4.57
N VAL A 103 7.65 -0.46 4.13
CA VAL A 103 7.75 0.05 2.77
C VAL A 103 9.01 0.88 2.69
N THR A 104 9.88 0.56 1.75
CA THR A 104 11.14 1.30 1.53
C THR A 104 11.17 1.88 0.12
N VAL A 105 12.11 2.75 -0.13
CA VAL A 105 12.41 3.30 -1.44
C VAL A 105 13.83 2.95 -1.84
N ARG A 106 14.09 2.71 -3.13
CA ARG A 106 15.41 2.33 -3.64
C ARG A 106 15.63 2.78 -5.07
N ARG A 107 16.90 2.71 -5.50
CA ARG A 107 17.26 2.77 -6.91
C ARG A 107 17.48 1.35 -7.44
N TYR A 108 17.13 1.14 -8.69
CA TYR A 108 17.44 -0.11 -9.40
C TYR A 108 18.56 0.12 -10.40
N VAL A 109 19.47 -0.83 -10.51
CA VAL A 109 20.55 -0.80 -11.50
C VAL A 109 19.95 -0.75 -12.90
N GLY A 110 20.41 0.20 -13.72
CA GLY A 110 19.90 0.38 -15.07
C GLY A 110 18.56 1.14 -15.18
N GLN A 111 17.99 1.59 -14.04
CA GLN A 111 16.77 2.41 -14.05
C GLN A 111 17.06 3.78 -13.44
N ALA A 112 16.62 4.82 -14.13
CA ALA A 112 16.76 6.19 -13.63
C ALA A 112 15.69 6.49 -12.58
N GLY A 113 16.07 7.14 -11.47
CA GLY A 113 15.18 7.59 -10.41
C GLY A 113 15.05 6.64 -9.24
N VAL A 114 14.15 7.01 -8.33
CA VAL A 114 13.86 6.31 -7.07
C VAL A 114 12.50 5.62 -7.19
N PHE A 115 12.40 4.40 -6.70
CA PHE A 115 11.21 3.57 -6.78
C PHE A 115 10.78 3.09 -5.39
N VAL A 116 9.50 2.84 -5.21
CA VAL A 116 8.99 2.10 -4.04
C VAL A 116 9.36 0.63 -4.22
N THR A 117 9.80 -0.03 -3.16
CA THR A 117 10.17 -1.47 -3.22
C THR A 117 8.94 -2.36 -3.32
N ASN A 118 7.93 -2.10 -2.49
CA ASN A 118 6.73 -2.92 -2.38
C ASN A 118 5.59 -2.16 -1.68
N GLY A 119 4.47 -2.84 -1.45
CA GLY A 119 3.30 -2.34 -0.73
C GLY A 119 3.08 -3.05 0.62
N ARG A 120 4.12 -3.19 1.41
CA ARG A 120 4.07 -3.95 2.66
C ARG A 120 3.11 -3.36 3.69
N MET A 121 2.29 -4.24 4.29
CA MET A 121 1.45 -3.91 5.44
C MET A 121 2.10 -4.41 6.73
N LYS A 122 1.83 -3.74 7.85
CA LYS A 122 2.41 -4.05 9.16
C LYS A 122 1.63 -5.17 9.87
N VAL A 123 1.59 -6.34 9.24
CA VAL A 123 0.86 -7.53 9.69
C VAL A 123 1.75 -8.77 9.71
N ASN A 124 1.25 -9.86 10.30
CA ASN A 124 1.92 -11.16 10.26
C ASN A 124 2.07 -11.66 8.81
N GLU A 125 3.13 -12.44 8.57
CA GLU A 125 3.41 -13.05 7.26
C GLU A 125 2.30 -13.97 6.76
N THR A 126 1.57 -14.59 7.68
CA THR A 126 0.42 -15.46 7.38
C THR A 126 -0.86 -14.70 7.07
N SER A 127 -0.86 -13.36 7.17
CA SER A 127 -2.05 -12.55 6.90
C SER A 127 -2.30 -12.43 5.40
N ASP A 128 -3.55 -12.61 4.99
CA ASP A 128 -4.00 -12.33 3.62
C ASP A 128 -3.84 -10.85 3.23
N PHE A 129 -3.75 -9.96 4.21
CA PHE A 129 -3.59 -8.52 4.01
C PHE A 129 -2.15 -8.02 4.16
N ARG A 130 -1.15 -8.87 3.89
CA ARG A 130 0.26 -8.46 3.94
C ARG A 130 0.66 -7.45 2.85
N TRP A 131 -0.15 -7.31 1.79
CA TRP A 131 0.08 -6.39 0.69
C TRP A 131 -1.02 -5.32 0.62
N VAL A 132 -0.64 -4.08 0.38
CA VAL A 132 -1.57 -2.95 0.34
C VAL A 132 -2.60 -3.06 -0.78
N GLU A 133 -2.22 -3.61 -1.94
CA GLU A 133 -3.13 -3.84 -3.06
C GLU A 133 -4.26 -4.80 -2.71
N TRP A 134 -3.99 -5.87 -1.99
CA TRP A 134 -5.04 -6.80 -1.55
C TRP A 134 -6.00 -6.13 -0.57
N ARG A 135 -5.46 -5.32 0.34
CA ARG A 135 -6.29 -4.54 1.27
C ARG A 135 -7.14 -3.51 0.56
N ARG A 136 -6.57 -2.78 -0.40
CA ARG A 136 -7.28 -1.75 -1.19
C ARG A 136 -8.41 -2.36 -2.01
N VAL A 137 -8.18 -3.50 -2.65
CA VAL A 137 -9.21 -4.23 -3.41
C VAL A 137 -10.35 -4.64 -2.49
N MET A 138 -10.06 -5.23 -1.34
CA MET A 138 -11.09 -5.63 -0.36
C MET A 138 -11.87 -4.43 0.16
N ASP A 139 -11.19 -3.33 0.51
CA ASP A 139 -11.85 -2.13 1.01
C ASP A 139 -12.75 -1.48 -0.05
N LYS A 140 -12.32 -1.50 -1.33
CA LYS A 140 -13.15 -1.05 -2.44
C LYS A 140 -14.38 -1.93 -2.58
N ALA A 141 -14.22 -3.26 -2.63
CA ALA A 141 -15.32 -4.20 -2.74
C ALA A 141 -16.35 -4.02 -1.62
N CYS A 142 -15.89 -3.96 -0.37
CA CYS A 142 -16.77 -3.73 0.78
C CYS A 142 -17.52 -2.39 0.69
N ARG A 143 -16.85 -1.33 0.25
CA ARG A 143 -17.47 -0.02 0.08
C ARG A 143 -18.55 -0.03 -0.99
N GLU A 144 -18.26 -0.59 -2.15
CA GLU A 144 -19.21 -0.62 -3.29
C GLU A 144 -20.44 -1.48 -2.97
N VAL A 145 -20.24 -2.65 -2.37
CA VAL A 145 -21.33 -3.51 -1.91
C VAL A 145 -22.17 -2.81 -0.84
N ARG A 146 -21.54 -2.15 0.13
CA ARG A 146 -22.25 -1.38 1.16
C ARG A 146 -23.10 -0.27 0.55
N LEU A 147 -22.57 0.47 -0.43
CA LEU A 147 -23.30 1.54 -1.11
C LEU A 147 -24.49 1.01 -1.88
N ALA A 148 -24.38 -0.16 -2.52
CA ALA A 148 -25.49 -0.84 -3.18
C ALA A 148 -26.55 -1.27 -2.16
N ALA A 149 -26.13 -1.90 -1.06
CA ALA A 149 -27.03 -2.39 -0.01
C ALA A 149 -27.79 -1.25 0.70
N LEU A 150 -27.20 -0.05 0.85
CA LEU A 150 -27.87 1.09 1.48
C LEU A 150 -29.20 1.48 0.80
N ARG A 151 -29.37 1.18 -0.49
CA ARG A 151 -30.61 1.44 -1.23
C ARG A 151 -31.77 0.54 -0.81
N SER A 152 -31.47 -0.55 -0.12
CA SER A 152 -32.46 -1.53 0.35
C SER A 152 -32.69 -1.48 1.86
N VAL A 153 -32.07 -0.55 2.58
CA VAL A 153 -32.30 -0.33 4.02
C VAL A 153 -33.77 0.07 4.23
N HIS A 154 -34.40 -0.51 5.23
CA HIS A 154 -35.82 -0.34 5.58
C HIS A 154 -36.84 -0.83 4.53
N LYS A 155 -36.43 -1.62 3.53
CA LYS A 155 -37.38 -2.35 2.67
C LYS A 155 -37.82 -3.65 3.35
N GLU A 156 -39.03 -4.11 3.00
CA GLU A 156 -39.53 -5.39 3.50
C GLU A 156 -38.63 -6.55 3.07
N ALA A 157 -38.35 -7.46 4.01
CA ALA A 157 -37.56 -8.66 3.77
C ALA A 157 -38.39 -9.77 3.10
N THR A 158 -38.84 -9.52 1.88
CA THR A 158 -39.52 -10.55 1.06
C THR A 158 -38.47 -11.40 0.32
N PRO A 159 -38.78 -12.67 -0.05
CA PRO A 159 -37.87 -13.49 -0.83
C PRO A 159 -37.40 -12.83 -2.14
N GLU A 160 -38.30 -12.09 -2.80
CA GLU A 160 -38.02 -11.32 -4.02
C GLU A 160 -37.11 -10.13 -3.71
N GLY A 161 -37.36 -9.42 -2.61
CA GLY A 161 -36.55 -8.30 -2.14
C GLY A 161 -35.10 -8.73 -1.81
N LEU A 162 -34.93 -9.88 -1.19
CA LEU A 162 -33.59 -10.44 -0.88
C LEU A 162 -32.85 -10.84 -2.15
N ARG A 163 -33.49 -11.43 -3.15
CA ARG A 163 -32.90 -11.74 -4.46
C ARG A 163 -32.45 -10.46 -5.19
N ALA A 164 -33.33 -9.44 -5.17
CA ALA A 164 -33.00 -8.13 -5.76
C ALA A 164 -31.79 -7.48 -5.05
N LEU A 165 -31.76 -7.49 -3.71
CA LEU A 165 -30.63 -7.00 -2.93
C LEU A 165 -29.34 -7.75 -3.27
N GLN A 166 -29.39 -9.08 -3.38
CA GLN A 166 -28.22 -9.88 -3.76
C GLN A 166 -27.71 -9.50 -5.16
N ALA A 167 -28.63 -9.31 -6.13
CA ALA A 167 -28.27 -8.88 -7.48
C ALA A 167 -27.66 -7.47 -7.48
N ASP A 168 -28.24 -6.53 -6.73
CA ASP A 168 -27.72 -5.18 -6.57
C ASP A 168 -26.31 -5.17 -5.94
N CYS A 169 -26.06 -6.03 -4.96
CA CYS A 169 -24.74 -6.19 -4.34
C CYS A 169 -23.74 -6.92 -5.24
N GLN A 170 -24.18 -7.80 -6.12
CA GLN A 170 -23.33 -8.49 -7.07
C GLN A 170 -22.84 -7.57 -8.20
N GLN A 171 -23.68 -6.65 -8.67
CA GLN A 171 -23.36 -5.76 -9.79
C GLN A 171 -22.02 -5.01 -9.64
N PRO A 172 -21.71 -4.33 -8.51
CA PRO A 172 -20.42 -3.65 -8.35
C PRO A 172 -19.22 -4.62 -8.36
N LEU A 173 -19.39 -5.85 -7.88
CA LEU A 173 -18.36 -6.87 -7.93
C LEU A 173 -18.08 -7.34 -9.36
N ASP A 174 -19.13 -7.46 -10.18
CA ASP A 174 -19.00 -7.78 -11.60
C ASP A 174 -18.29 -6.66 -12.38
N ILE A 175 -18.55 -5.40 -12.03
CA ILE A 175 -17.82 -4.24 -12.59
C ILE A 175 -16.33 -4.33 -12.22
N MET A 176 -16.01 -4.61 -10.96
CA MET A 176 -14.63 -4.77 -10.52
C MET A 176 -13.93 -5.94 -11.21
N ARG A 177 -14.65 -7.05 -11.46
CA ARG A 177 -14.14 -8.19 -12.23
C ARG A 177 -13.90 -7.79 -13.68
N GLY A 178 -14.82 -7.09 -14.32
CA GLY A 178 -14.65 -6.57 -15.69
C GLY A 178 -13.47 -5.59 -15.83
N ALA A 179 -13.16 -4.83 -14.77
CA ALA A 179 -12.01 -3.94 -14.71
C ALA A 179 -10.68 -4.66 -14.37
N GLY A 180 -10.70 -5.99 -14.15
CA GLY A 180 -9.51 -6.76 -13.77
C GLY A 180 -8.98 -6.46 -12.35
N GLU A 181 -9.82 -5.92 -11.47
CA GLU A 181 -9.46 -5.62 -10.09
C GLU A 181 -9.58 -6.86 -9.18
N VAL A 182 -10.47 -7.77 -9.51
CA VAL A 182 -10.67 -9.07 -8.86
C VAL A 182 -10.82 -10.16 -9.92
N TYR A 183 -10.40 -11.37 -9.57
CA TYR A 183 -10.59 -12.53 -10.45
C TYR A 183 -12.01 -13.10 -10.33
N ASP A 184 -12.46 -13.30 -9.09
CA ASP A 184 -13.83 -13.73 -8.77
C ASP A 184 -14.27 -13.08 -7.44
N ALA A 185 -15.54 -12.70 -7.37
CA ALA A 185 -16.14 -12.17 -6.17
C ALA A 185 -17.65 -12.41 -6.22
N ARG A 186 -18.23 -12.81 -5.10
CA ARG A 186 -19.65 -13.12 -4.98
C ARG A 186 -20.26 -12.47 -3.76
N ALA A 187 -21.43 -11.87 -3.96
CA ALA A 187 -22.31 -11.44 -2.88
C ALA A 187 -23.26 -12.58 -2.51
N SER A 188 -23.31 -12.90 -1.24
CA SER A 188 -24.29 -13.87 -0.71
C SER A 188 -24.95 -13.31 0.53
N ILE A 189 -26.22 -13.59 0.68
CA ILE A 189 -26.98 -13.33 1.91
C ILE A 189 -27.01 -14.65 2.67
N PRO A 190 -26.44 -14.74 3.88
CA PRO A 190 -26.48 -15.97 4.68
C PRO A 190 -27.93 -16.37 5.02
N ASP A 191 -28.23 -17.65 4.95
CA ASP A 191 -29.52 -18.19 5.38
C ASP A 191 -29.72 -17.95 6.88
N GLY A 192 -30.96 -17.60 7.28
CA GLY A 192 -31.35 -17.46 8.70
C GLY A 192 -30.95 -16.13 9.35
N GLN A 193 -30.61 -15.10 8.58
CA GLN A 193 -30.56 -13.73 9.13
C GLN A 193 -31.97 -13.12 9.13
N ASP A 194 -32.52 -12.91 10.32
CA ASP A 194 -33.68 -12.04 10.53
C ASP A 194 -33.23 -10.58 10.36
N PHE A 195 -33.87 -9.85 9.46
CA PHE A 195 -33.60 -8.42 9.19
C PHE A 195 -34.64 -7.55 9.90
#